data_1adf257b4dc634c136e1853d7677f7a0
#
_entry.id   1adf257b4dc634c136e1853d7677f7a0
#
_cell.length_a   1.000
_cell.length_b   1.000
_cell.length_c   1.000
_cell.angle_alpha   90.00
_cell.angle_beta   90.00
_cell.angle_gamma   90.00
#
_symmetry.space_group_name_H-M   'P 1'
#
loop_
_entity.id
_entity.type
_entity.pdbx_description
1 polymer ?
#
loop_
_entity_poly.entity_id
_entity_poly.type
_entity_poly.pdbx_seq_one_letter_code
_entity_poly.pdbx_strand_id
1 'polypeptide(L)'
;WDAGLYETIEFASIGDYVWLDSDKDGIQDAGETGINGIEVKLFNGAGTELGSMLTTNNPVGGADGWYSFTNLPAGAYYVIFDKGIYDFSPQNIGANDLIDSDANPTTGATALTTLTGGENDMSWDAGLYEINLPASIGDYVWFDADQDGVQDAGETGLNGIEVTLYNIFGV
;
A
#
# COMPACT_ATOMS: atom_id res chain seq x y z
N TRP A 1 34.70 31.49 -37.02
CA TRP A 1 33.29 31.30 -36.61
C TRP A 1 33.32 30.30 -35.48
N ASP A 2 32.94 30.76 -34.25
CA ASP A 2 32.89 29.91 -33.08
C ASP A 2 31.43 29.58 -32.77
N ALA A 3 31.15 28.32 -32.40
CA ALA A 3 29.84 27.88 -31.96
C ALA A 3 29.91 27.55 -30.45
N GLY A 4 29.18 28.27 -29.65
CA GLY A 4 28.93 27.90 -28.26
C GLY A 4 27.81 26.87 -28.18
N LEU A 5 28.10 25.71 -27.59
CA LEU A 5 27.09 24.68 -27.26
C LEU A 5 26.85 24.66 -25.77
N TYR A 6 25.62 24.44 -25.37
CA TYR A 6 25.24 24.21 -24.01
C TYR A 6 24.50 22.88 -23.89
N GLU A 7 24.68 22.21 -22.78
CA GLU A 7 23.88 21.01 -22.47
C GLU A 7 22.51 21.43 -21.98
N THR A 8 21.48 20.82 -22.55
CA THR A 8 20.13 20.86 -22.00
C THR A 8 20.02 19.76 -20.94
N ILE A 9 19.74 20.15 -19.70
CA ILE A 9 19.41 19.17 -18.66
C ILE A 9 17.99 18.71 -18.93
N GLU A 10 17.83 17.46 -19.27
CA GLU A 10 16.55 16.78 -19.38
C GLU A 10 16.25 16.07 -18.07
N PHE A 11 15.09 16.33 -17.50
CA PHE A 11 14.67 15.70 -16.25
C PHE A 11 13.86 14.44 -16.53
N ALA A 12 14.03 13.45 -15.68
CA ALA A 12 13.30 12.20 -15.69
C ALA A 12 12.10 12.21 -14.71
N SER A 13 11.31 11.16 -14.77
CA SER A 13 10.26 10.86 -13.81
C SER A 13 10.18 9.36 -13.54
N ILE A 14 9.68 8.99 -12.36
CA ILE A 14 9.42 7.63 -11.91
C ILE A 14 8.07 7.58 -11.21
N GLY A 15 7.28 6.55 -11.47
CA GLY A 15 5.96 6.38 -10.89
C GLY A 15 5.23 5.18 -11.44
N ASP A 16 4.00 5.06 -11.15
CA ASP A 16 2.87 4.34 -11.72
C ASP A 16 1.75 4.15 -10.71
N TYR A 17 1.25 2.94 -10.46
CA TYR A 17 0.06 2.65 -9.69
C TYR A 17 0.31 1.80 -8.44
N VAL A 18 -0.56 2.00 -7.44
CA VAL A 18 -0.78 1.07 -6.34
C VAL A 18 -2.22 0.57 -6.45
N TRP A 19 -2.44 -0.75 -6.50
CA TRP A 19 -3.76 -1.35 -6.71
C TRP A 19 -4.12 -2.36 -5.63
N LEU A 20 -5.43 -2.64 -5.52
CA LEU A 20 -5.99 -3.70 -4.69
C LEU A 20 -5.96 -5.02 -5.47
N ASP A 21 -4.98 -5.84 -5.16
CA ASP A 21 -4.80 -7.17 -5.70
C ASP A 21 -5.77 -8.14 -4.98
N SER A 22 -6.89 -8.39 -5.61
CA SER A 22 -8.03 -9.10 -4.99
C SER A 22 -7.83 -10.60 -4.91
N ASP A 23 -7.08 -11.19 -5.82
CA ASP A 23 -6.79 -12.62 -5.87
C ASP A 23 -5.37 -12.97 -5.38
N LYS A 24 -4.56 -11.95 -5.09
CA LYS A 24 -3.23 -12.03 -4.45
C LYS A 24 -2.19 -12.73 -5.33
N ASP A 25 -2.30 -12.56 -6.61
CA ASP A 25 -1.40 -13.20 -7.56
C ASP A 25 -0.20 -12.31 -7.95
N GLY A 26 -0.23 -11.00 -7.61
CA GLY A 26 0.84 -10.04 -7.86
C GLY A 26 0.81 -9.43 -9.25
N ILE A 27 -0.29 -9.59 -9.99
CA ILE A 27 -0.50 -9.04 -11.33
C ILE A 27 -1.72 -8.12 -11.30
N GLN A 28 -1.63 -6.94 -11.88
CA GLN A 28 -2.74 -6.01 -12.00
C GLN A 28 -3.73 -6.48 -13.06
N ASP A 29 -4.83 -7.09 -12.62
CA ASP A 29 -5.85 -7.64 -13.48
C ASP A 29 -6.95 -6.64 -13.87
N ALA A 30 -7.63 -6.95 -14.97
CA ALA A 30 -8.76 -6.15 -15.41
C ALA A 30 -9.92 -6.21 -14.39
N GLY A 31 -10.21 -5.08 -13.77
CA GLY A 31 -11.24 -4.94 -12.74
C GLY A 31 -10.69 -4.69 -11.34
N GLU A 32 -9.40 -4.83 -11.15
CA GLU A 32 -8.75 -4.40 -9.93
C GLU A 32 -8.61 -2.87 -9.90
N THR A 33 -8.87 -2.30 -8.73
CA THR A 33 -8.95 -0.85 -8.57
C THR A 33 -7.72 -0.31 -7.88
N GLY A 34 -7.26 0.87 -8.29
CA GLY A 34 -6.18 1.57 -7.61
C GLY A 34 -6.57 1.98 -6.18
N ILE A 35 -5.57 2.13 -5.32
CA ILE A 35 -5.74 2.56 -3.92
C ILE A 35 -5.14 3.96 -3.75
N ASN A 36 -5.97 4.95 -3.41
CA ASN A 36 -5.52 6.28 -3.03
C ASN A 36 -5.09 6.32 -1.56
N GLY A 37 -4.15 7.22 -1.24
CA GLY A 37 -3.73 7.47 0.14
C GLY A 37 -2.60 6.57 0.64
N ILE A 38 -1.99 5.75 -0.21
CA ILE A 38 -0.77 4.99 0.11
C ILE A 38 0.43 5.94 0.02
N GLU A 39 1.24 6.00 1.08
CA GLU A 39 2.49 6.78 1.04
C GLU A 39 3.54 6.06 0.21
N VAL A 40 4.12 6.79 -0.74
CA VAL A 40 5.27 6.35 -1.54
C VAL A 40 6.43 7.30 -1.27
N LYS A 41 7.59 6.75 -0.93
CA LYS A 41 8.82 7.51 -0.64
C LYS A 41 9.85 7.26 -1.73
N LEU A 42 10.45 8.35 -2.23
CA LEU A 42 11.53 8.30 -3.21
C LEU A 42 12.90 8.37 -2.52
N PHE A 43 13.80 7.51 -2.94
CA PHE A 43 15.19 7.49 -2.50
C PHE A 43 16.15 7.55 -3.68
N ASN A 44 17.33 8.16 -3.46
CA ASN A 44 18.44 8.05 -4.40
C ASN A 44 19.21 6.74 -4.21
N GLY A 45 20.13 6.43 -5.13
CA GLY A 45 20.94 5.21 -5.07
C GLY A 45 21.91 5.13 -3.86
N ALA A 46 22.09 6.21 -3.10
CA ALA A 46 22.84 6.23 -1.84
C ALA A 46 21.96 5.95 -0.61
N GLY A 47 20.66 5.74 -0.79
CA GLY A 47 19.71 5.51 0.29
C GLY A 47 19.23 6.78 1.00
N THR A 48 19.41 7.95 0.40
CA THR A 48 18.88 9.21 0.94
C THR A 48 17.47 9.42 0.44
N GLU A 49 16.52 9.64 1.35
CA GLU A 49 15.15 10.03 1.01
C GLU A 49 15.13 11.42 0.37
N LEU A 50 14.49 11.53 -0.77
CA LEU A 50 14.35 12.76 -1.54
C LEU A 50 12.98 13.42 -1.36
N GLY A 51 11.98 12.66 -0.96
CA GLY A 51 10.62 13.13 -0.71
C GLY A 51 9.61 11.98 -0.66
N SER A 52 8.38 12.30 -0.30
CA SER A 52 7.25 11.36 -0.31
C SER A 52 6.00 12.01 -0.88
N MET A 53 5.05 11.18 -1.32
CA MET A 53 3.73 11.60 -1.72
C MET A 53 2.71 10.49 -1.43
N LEU A 54 1.44 10.86 -1.39
CA LEU A 54 0.35 9.89 -1.32
C LEU A 54 -0.12 9.56 -2.74
N THR A 55 -0.52 8.32 -2.96
CA THR A 55 -1.22 7.95 -4.18
C THR A 55 -2.55 8.69 -4.29
N THR A 56 -2.93 9.05 -5.50
CA THR A 56 -4.10 9.87 -5.81
C THR A 56 -4.69 9.47 -7.16
N ASN A 57 -5.72 10.17 -7.60
CA ASN A 57 -6.26 9.96 -8.94
C ASN A 57 -5.26 10.40 -10.01
N ASN A 58 -5.10 9.59 -11.04
CA ASN A 58 -4.30 9.96 -12.20
C ASN A 58 -4.86 11.24 -12.84
N PRO A 59 -4.04 12.27 -13.05
CA PRO A 59 -4.49 13.53 -13.66
C PRO A 59 -4.96 13.35 -15.11
N VAL A 60 -4.60 12.24 -15.75
CA VAL A 60 -5.07 11.86 -17.07
C VAL A 60 -5.87 10.57 -16.96
N GLY A 61 -7.18 10.65 -17.13
CA GLY A 61 -8.07 9.49 -17.06
C GLY A 61 -8.74 9.24 -15.71
N GLY A 62 -8.20 9.78 -14.61
CA GLY A 62 -8.85 9.79 -13.31
C GLY A 62 -8.82 8.46 -12.54
N ALA A 63 -8.03 7.48 -12.97
CA ALA A 63 -7.88 6.20 -12.25
C ALA A 63 -7.23 6.43 -10.89
N ASP A 64 -7.71 5.74 -9.86
CA ASP A 64 -7.17 5.78 -8.50
C ASP A 64 -5.81 5.09 -8.41
N GLY A 65 -5.03 5.39 -7.36
CA GLY A 65 -3.78 4.70 -7.05
C GLY A 65 -2.52 5.28 -7.72
N TRP A 66 -2.64 6.38 -8.43
CA TRP A 66 -1.54 7.01 -9.17
C TRP A 66 -0.53 7.73 -8.27
N TYR A 67 0.75 7.58 -8.59
CA TYR A 67 1.82 8.43 -8.08
C TYR A 67 2.86 8.72 -9.17
N SER A 68 3.59 9.85 -9.06
CA SER A 68 4.70 10.17 -9.97
C SER A 68 5.63 11.21 -9.36
N PHE A 69 6.90 10.87 -9.22
CA PHE A 69 7.96 11.82 -8.90
C PHE A 69 8.57 12.35 -10.20
N THR A 70 8.57 13.65 -10.37
CA THR A 70 9.01 14.33 -11.59
C THR A 70 10.20 15.25 -11.33
N ASN A 71 10.79 15.79 -12.39
CA ASN A 71 11.96 16.69 -12.32
C ASN A 71 13.18 16.06 -11.66
N LEU A 72 13.40 14.77 -11.89
CA LEU A 72 14.53 14.04 -11.37
C LEU A 72 15.73 14.19 -12.33
N PRO A 73 16.93 14.56 -11.84
CA PRO A 73 18.15 14.44 -12.64
C PRO A 73 18.39 12.98 -13.04
N ALA A 74 19.14 12.76 -14.12
CA ALA A 74 19.62 11.41 -14.42
C ALA A 74 20.39 10.83 -13.22
N GLY A 75 20.08 9.58 -12.83
CA GLY A 75 20.67 8.99 -11.63
C GLY A 75 19.98 7.69 -11.23
N ALA A 76 20.48 7.09 -10.13
CA ALA A 76 19.92 5.87 -9.58
C ALA A 76 18.89 6.19 -8.50
N TYR A 77 17.72 5.51 -8.57
CA TYR A 77 16.57 5.73 -7.69
C TYR A 77 15.88 4.41 -7.32
N TYR A 78 15.12 4.43 -6.26
CA TYR A 78 14.14 3.42 -5.90
C TYR A 78 13.03 4.06 -5.07
N VAL A 79 11.88 3.41 -4.99
CA VAL A 79 10.78 3.84 -4.14
C VAL A 79 10.51 2.82 -3.04
N ILE A 80 9.88 3.28 -1.95
CA ILE A 80 9.36 2.43 -0.88
C ILE A 80 7.89 2.78 -0.71
N PHE A 81 7.04 1.77 -0.80
CA PHE A 81 5.61 1.86 -0.52
C PHE A 81 5.33 1.57 0.96
N ASP A 82 4.39 2.31 1.56
CA ASP A 82 3.85 1.98 2.88
C ASP A 82 2.54 1.21 2.70
N LYS A 83 2.51 -0.04 3.11
CA LYS A 83 1.33 -0.89 2.97
C LYS A 83 0.15 -0.52 3.89
N GLY A 84 0.37 0.32 4.91
CA GLY A 84 -0.66 0.69 5.86
C GLY A 84 -1.35 -0.52 6.51
N ILE A 85 -2.66 -0.68 6.24
CA ILE A 85 -3.50 -1.78 6.76
C ILE A 85 -3.53 -3.01 5.85
N TYR A 86 -2.82 -2.99 4.73
CA TYR A 86 -2.77 -4.05 3.73
C TYR A 86 -1.53 -4.93 3.92
N ASP A 87 -1.39 -5.94 3.07
CA ASP A 87 -0.14 -6.67 2.88
C ASP A 87 0.29 -6.59 1.42
N PHE A 88 1.61 -6.76 1.16
CA PHE A 88 2.14 -6.72 -0.21
C PHE A 88 1.88 -8.03 -0.95
N SER A 89 1.51 -7.91 -2.21
CA SER A 89 1.39 -9.01 -3.15
C SER A 89 2.75 -9.64 -3.49
N PRO A 90 2.77 -10.82 -4.12
CA PRO A 90 4.00 -11.41 -4.62
C PRO A 90 4.71 -10.49 -5.61
N GLN A 91 6.04 -10.37 -5.48
CA GLN A 91 6.87 -9.47 -6.28
C GLN A 91 7.30 -10.11 -7.60
N ASN A 92 7.31 -9.34 -8.69
CA ASN A 92 7.87 -9.68 -10.01
C ASN A 92 7.28 -10.99 -10.57
N ILE A 93 5.98 -11.07 -10.65
CA ILE A 93 5.25 -12.24 -11.16
C ILE A 93 4.94 -12.05 -12.64
N GLY A 94 5.41 -13.00 -13.45
CA GLY A 94 5.18 -12.96 -14.91
C GLY A 94 6.36 -12.39 -15.67
N ALA A 95 6.06 -11.79 -16.84
CA ALA A 95 7.09 -11.25 -17.74
C ALA A 95 6.74 -9.83 -18.22
N ASN A 96 5.70 -9.23 -17.65
CA ASN A 96 5.24 -7.90 -18.01
C ASN A 96 5.39 -6.95 -16.83
N ASP A 97 6.50 -6.24 -16.79
CA ASP A 97 6.93 -5.26 -15.78
C ASP A 97 6.04 -3.99 -15.70
N LEU A 98 4.99 -3.92 -16.51
CA LEU A 98 4.04 -2.79 -16.50
C LEU A 98 2.75 -3.09 -15.71
N ILE A 99 2.62 -4.30 -15.17
CA ILE A 99 1.41 -4.75 -14.47
C ILE A 99 1.70 -5.69 -13.30
N ASP A 100 2.96 -6.02 -13.04
CA ASP A 100 3.31 -6.84 -11.88
C ASP A 100 3.80 -5.97 -10.71
N SER A 101 3.73 -6.52 -9.50
CA SER A 101 4.13 -5.79 -8.30
C SER A 101 5.65 -5.77 -8.14
N ASP A 102 6.25 -4.57 -8.05
CA ASP A 102 7.68 -4.38 -7.81
C ASP A 102 8.05 -4.30 -6.33
N ALA A 103 7.04 -4.10 -5.48
CA ALA A 103 7.25 -3.93 -4.06
C ALA A 103 7.75 -5.23 -3.40
N ASN A 104 8.90 -5.17 -2.74
CA ASN A 104 9.37 -6.30 -1.92
C ASN A 104 8.36 -6.61 -0.80
N PRO A 105 7.86 -7.84 -0.66
CA PRO A 105 6.79 -8.18 0.28
C PRO A 105 7.12 -7.93 1.76
N THR A 106 8.39 -7.79 2.10
CA THR A 106 8.83 -7.52 3.48
C THR A 106 9.08 -6.05 3.75
N THR A 107 9.67 -5.34 2.79
CA THR A 107 10.16 -3.96 2.99
C THR A 107 9.37 -2.90 2.26
N GLY A 108 8.57 -3.28 1.26
CA GLY A 108 7.89 -2.35 0.36
C GLY A 108 8.81 -1.67 -0.66
N ALA A 109 10.11 -1.97 -0.63
CA ALA A 109 11.08 -1.33 -1.50
C ALA A 109 11.12 -1.99 -2.88
N THR A 110 11.24 -1.19 -3.93
CA THR A 110 11.53 -1.66 -5.28
C THR A 110 13.02 -1.99 -5.45
N ALA A 111 13.37 -2.59 -6.57
CA ALA A 111 14.76 -2.66 -7.02
C ALA A 111 15.30 -1.25 -7.32
N LEU A 112 16.63 -1.13 -7.34
CA LEU A 112 17.30 0.09 -7.78
C LEU A 112 17.23 0.20 -9.32
N THR A 113 16.69 1.30 -9.84
CA THR A 113 16.71 1.64 -11.26
C THR A 113 17.67 2.79 -11.55
N THR A 114 18.02 2.99 -12.82
CA THR A 114 18.83 4.12 -13.28
C THR A 114 18.09 4.88 -14.36
N LEU A 115 17.62 6.07 -14.03
CA LEU A 115 16.94 6.97 -14.95
C LEU A 115 17.94 7.77 -15.77
N THR A 116 17.70 7.85 -17.07
CA THR A 116 18.40 8.75 -18.01
C THR A 116 17.63 10.07 -18.14
N GLY A 117 18.27 11.10 -18.66
CA GLY A 117 17.61 12.38 -18.91
C GLY A 117 16.44 12.25 -19.90
N GLY A 118 15.28 12.81 -19.56
CA GLY A 118 14.06 12.75 -20.35
C GLY A 118 13.26 11.44 -20.24
N GLU A 119 13.72 10.48 -19.46
CA GLU A 119 13.02 9.21 -19.24
C GLU A 119 11.76 9.40 -18.38
N ASN A 120 10.69 8.72 -18.77
CA ASN A 120 9.47 8.63 -17.99
C ASN A 120 9.21 7.16 -17.69
N ASP A 121 9.73 6.68 -16.57
CA ASP A 121 9.65 5.28 -16.16
C ASP A 121 8.39 5.07 -15.31
N MET A 122 7.38 4.46 -15.92
CA MET A 122 6.08 4.14 -15.35
C MET A 122 5.89 2.62 -15.28
N SER A 123 6.83 1.94 -14.64
CA SER A 123 6.82 0.49 -14.45
C SER A 123 7.08 0.09 -12.98
N TRP A 124 6.90 1.01 -12.04
CA TRP A 124 7.17 0.76 -10.62
C TRP A 124 5.87 0.71 -9.83
N ASP A 125 5.32 -0.49 -9.74
CA ASP A 125 3.98 -0.78 -9.27
C ASP A 125 3.97 -1.47 -7.91
N ALA A 126 2.84 -1.39 -7.18
CA ALA A 126 2.64 -2.16 -5.97
C ALA A 126 1.22 -2.73 -5.87
N GLY A 127 1.12 -4.05 -5.89
CA GLY A 127 -0.08 -4.78 -5.50
C GLY A 127 -0.18 -4.89 -3.98
N LEU A 128 -1.35 -4.55 -3.45
CA LEU A 128 -1.67 -4.67 -2.03
C LEU A 128 -2.96 -5.46 -1.87
N TYR A 129 -3.04 -6.32 -0.87
CA TYR A 129 -4.26 -7.07 -0.57
C TYR A 129 -4.72 -6.88 0.88
N GLU A 130 -6.03 -7.02 1.09
CA GLU A 130 -6.61 -6.94 2.43
C GLU A 130 -6.20 -8.13 3.29
N ILE A 131 -5.79 -7.83 4.53
CA ILE A 131 -5.55 -8.85 5.57
C ILE A 131 -6.81 -9.03 6.40
N ASN A 132 -7.39 -10.24 6.34
CA ASN A 132 -8.49 -10.61 7.20
C ASN A 132 -7.96 -10.95 8.59
N LEU A 133 -7.86 -9.96 9.48
CA LEU A 133 -7.51 -10.18 10.87
C LEU A 133 -8.71 -10.76 11.61
N PRO A 134 -8.54 -11.88 12.32
CA PRO A 134 -9.62 -12.42 13.15
C PRO A 134 -9.94 -11.43 14.29
N ALA A 135 -11.20 -11.11 14.44
CA ALA A 135 -11.70 -10.35 15.58
C ALA A 135 -12.24 -11.30 16.65
N SER A 136 -12.23 -10.86 17.88
CA SER A 136 -12.86 -11.57 19.01
C SER A 136 -13.84 -10.65 19.72
N ILE A 137 -14.89 -11.24 20.23
CA ILE A 137 -15.85 -10.58 21.12
C ILE A 137 -16.12 -11.49 22.30
N GLY A 138 -16.14 -10.94 23.48
CA GLY A 138 -16.45 -11.67 24.69
C GLY A 138 -16.13 -10.84 25.92
N ASP A 139 -16.77 -11.19 27.02
CA ASP A 139 -16.52 -10.64 28.35
C ASP A 139 -17.13 -11.59 29.41
N TYR A 140 -17.36 -11.09 30.60
CA TYR A 140 -17.87 -11.86 31.72
C TYR A 140 -19.39 -11.90 31.77
N VAL A 141 -19.90 -13.02 32.26
CA VAL A 141 -21.27 -13.14 32.79
C VAL A 141 -21.16 -13.27 34.31
N TRP A 142 -21.82 -12.40 35.06
CA TRP A 142 -21.75 -12.35 36.51
C TRP A 142 -23.14 -12.36 37.13
N PHE A 143 -23.17 -12.64 38.44
CA PHE A 143 -24.38 -12.53 39.25
C PHE A 143 -24.51 -11.12 39.79
N ASP A 144 -25.40 -10.34 39.20
CA ASP A 144 -25.75 -8.98 39.59
C ASP A 144 -26.66 -9.08 40.85
N ALA A 145 -26.05 -8.88 42.01
CA ALA A 145 -26.71 -9.13 43.30
C ALA A 145 -27.67 -8.00 43.71
N ASP A 146 -27.37 -6.77 43.31
CA ASP A 146 -28.20 -5.59 43.65
C ASP A 146 -29.04 -5.08 42.47
N GLN A 147 -28.88 -5.69 41.28
CA GLN A 147 -29.65 -5.47 40.05
C GLN A 147 -29.48 -4.06 39.47
N ASP A 148 -28.28 -3.51 39.61
CA ASP A 148 -27.98 -2.18 39.08
C ASP A 148 -27.34 -2.22 37.64
N GLY A 149 -26.95 -3.40 37.14
CA GLY A 149 -26.39 -3.63 35.84
C GLY A 149 -24.89 -3.29 35.75
N VAL A 150 -24.24 -3.06 36.89
CA VAL A 150 -22.79 -2.78 36.98
C VAL A 150 -22.09 -3.95 37.65
N GLN A 151 -20.95 -4.36 37.14
CA GLN A 151 -20.15 -5.42 37.78
C GLN A 151 -19.39 -4.86 38.99
N ASP A 152 -19.86 -5.14 40.18
CA ASP A 152 -19.29 -4.63 41.43
C ASP A 152 -18.25 -5.57 42.07
N ALA A 153 -17.43 -4.96 42.95
CA ALA A 153 -16.45 -5.70 43.73
C ALA A 153 -17.18 -6.65 44.72
N GLY A 154 -17.03 -7.96 44.48
CA GLY A 154 -17.67 -9.02 45.28
C GLY A 154 -18.74 -9.79 44.52
N GLU A 155 -19.13 -9.32 43.35
CA GLU A 155 -20.00 -10.07 42.47
C GLU A 155 -19.20 -11.18 41.76
N THR A 156 -19.80 -12.36 41.71
CA THR A 156 -19.11 -13.56 41.23
C THR A 156 -19.48 -13.88 39.78
N GLY A 157 -18.49 -14.27 39.00
CA GLY A 157 -18.71 -14.78 37.64
C GLY A 157 -19.56 -16.04 37.64
N LEU A 158 -20.41 -16.19 36.64
CA LEU A 158 -21.27 -17.35 36.45
C LEU A 158 -20.65 -18.27 35.36
N ASN A 159 -20.46 -19.53 35.71
CA ASN A 159 -20.05 -20.57 34.80
C ASN A 159 -21.26 -21.31 34.19
N GLY A 160 -21.08 -21.85 32.98
CA GLY A 160 -22.10 -22.68 32.33
C GLY A 160 -23.26 -21.92 31.70
N ILE A 161 -23.13 -20.59 31.56
CA ILE A 161 -24.11 -19.79 30.82
C ILE A 161 -23.80 -19.95 29.33
N GLU A 162 -24.78 -20.37 28.57
CA GLU A 162 -24.68 -20.43 27.10
C GLU A 162 -24.79 -19.03 26.52
N VAL A 163 -23.78 -18.63 25.71
CA VAL A 163 -23.77 -17.37 24.99
C VAL A 163 -23.72 -17.70 23.51
N THR A 164 -24.68 -17.23 22.74
CA THR A 164 -24.78 -17.49 21.31
C THR A 164 -24.43 -16.23 20.54
N LEU A 165 -23.45 -16.34 19.63
CA LEU A 165 -23.09 -15.26 18.72
C LEU A 165 -23.93 -15.36 17.44
N TYR A 166 -24.53 -14.25 17.05
CA TYR A 166 -25.24 -14.12 15.78
C TYR A 166 -24.55 -13.06 14.89
N ASN A 167 -24.50 -13.34 13.60
CA ASN A 167 -24.19 -12.29 12.63
C ASN A 167 -25.41 -11.39 12.37
N ILE A 168 -25.27 -10.36 11.54
CA ILE A 168 -26.36 -9.43 11.22
C ILE A 168 -27.58 -10.09 10.51
N PHE A 169 -27.40 -11.32 10.03
CA PHE A 169 -28.46 -12.10 9.37
C PHE A 169 -29.11 -13.14 10.30
N GLY A 170 -28.66 -13.21 11.57
CA GLY A 170 -29.24 -14.10 12.59
C GLY A 170 -28.81 -15.57 12.49
N VAL A 171 -27.67 -15.86 11.84
CA VAL A 171 -27.08 -17.19 11.68
C VAL A 171 -25.64 -17.22 12.15
#